data_42d1c545cc071337bd0d8d6eb6aa7e66
#
_entry.id   42d1c545cc071337bd0d8d6eb6aa7e66
#
_cell.length_a   1.000
_cell.length_b   1.000
_cell.length_c   1.000
_cell.angle_alpha   90.00
_cell.angle_beta   90.00
_cell.angle_gamma   90.00
#
_symmetry.space_group_name_H-M   'P 1'
#
loop_
_entity.id
_entity.type
_entity.pdbx_description
1 polymer ?
#
loop_
_entity_poly.entity_id
_entity_poly.type
_entity_poly.pdbx_seq_one_letter_code
_entity_poly.pdbx_strand_id
1 'polypeptide(L)'
;MVEVHACSPGCRHHLGGAGWGDAPLVRLGYNKEARAKKFPYLKALLERPLVFDGAMGTELQKRDLTPEDYGGEAYFGCPEVLNRTRPEVVREIHLAYLEAGAEVIETNTFGALRHVLAEY
;
A
#
# COMPACT_ATOMS: atom_id res chain seq x y z
N MET A 1 2.38 -4.01 5.36
CA MET A 1 2.01 -5.20 4.57
C MET A 1 0.61 -5.60 4.99
N VAL A 2 -0.39 -5.24 4.21
CA VAL A 2 -1.76 -5.72 4.44
C VAL A 2 -1.85 -7.05 3.71
N GLU A 3 -1.68 -8.15 4.44
CA GLU A 3 -1.95 -9.48 3.89
C GLU A 3 -3.45 -9.58 3.61
N VAL A 4 -3.81 -9.50 2.36
CA VAL A 4 -5.14 -9.91 1.92
C VAL A 4 -5.11 -11.43 1.78
N HIS A 5 -5.42 -12.15 2.85
CA HIS A 5 -5.68 -13.57 2.75
C HIS A 5 -6.93 -13.80 1.90
N ALA A 6 -6.71 -14.17 0.66
CA ALA A 6 -7.77 -14.77 -0.15
C ALA A 6 -8.08 -16.15 0.45
N CYS A 7 -9.20 -16.26 1.14
CA CYS A 7 -9.69 -17.53 1.62
C CYS A 7 -10.10 -18.40 0.41
N SER A 8 -9.41 -19.52 0.22
CA SER A 8 -9.76 -20.49 -0.82
C SER A 8 -11.16 -21.06 -0.58
N PRO A 9 -11.91 -21.44 -1.64
CA PRO A 9 -13.22 -22.10 -1.50
C PRO A 9 -13.04 -23.42 -0.74
N GLY A 10 -13.42 -23.46 0.52
CA GLY A 10 -13.30 -24.65 1.35
C GLY A 10 -12.86 -24.40 2.80
N CYS A 11 -12.37 -23.24 3.17
CA CYS A 11 -12.07 -22.90 4.56
C CYS A 11 -13.37 -22.75 5.37
N ARG A 12 -13.77 -23.81 6.06
CA ARG A 12 -14.78 -23.75 7.13
C ARG A 12 -14.09 -23.38 8.43
N HIS A 13 -14.09 -22.13 8.79
CA HIS A 13 -13.82 -21.73 10.16
C HIS A 13 -15.07 -22.01 11.00
N HIS A 14 -15.01 -23.04 11.82
CA HIS A 14 -15.99 -23.34 12.86
C HIS A 14 -15.84 -22.30 13.98
N LEU A 15 -16.47 -21.15 13.78
CA LEU A 15 -16.87 -20.25 14.86
C LEU A 15 -18.38 -20.05 14.66
N GLY A 16 -19.15 -20.67 15.57
CA GLY A 16 -20.61 -20.69 15.68
C GLY A 16 -21.41 -19.82 14.69
N GLY A 17 -21.97 -20.42 13.67
CA GLY A 17 -23.31 -20.18 13.21
C GLY A 17 -23.61 -19.02 12.29
N ALA A 18 -22.67 -18.26 11.75
CA ALA A 18 -22.93 -17.34 10.63
C ALA A 18 -21.77 -17.41 9.64
N GLY A 19 -21.99 -17.98 8.48
CA GLY A 19 -21.01 -17.98 7.40
C GLY A 19 -20.69 -16.54 6.98
N TRP A 20 -19.45 -16.27 6.61
CA TRP A 20 -19.00 -14.94 6.13
C TRP A 20 -19.80 -14.44 4.91
N GLY A 21 -20.60 -15.30 4.27
CA GLY A 21 -21.54 -14.94 3.21
C GLY A 21 -22.66 -13.98 3.66
N ASP A 22 -22.96 -13.95 4.95
CA ASP A 22 -23.99 -13.09 5.55
C ASP A 22 -23.41 -11.84 6.22
N ALA A 23 -22.14 -11.53 5.96
CA ALA A 23 -21.49 -10.36 6.53
C ALA A 23 -22.25 -9.06 6.18
N PRO A 24 -22.29 -8.07 7.11
CA PRO A 24 -23.01 -6.81 6.93
C PRO A 24 -22.71 -6.05 5.62
N LEU A 25 -21.54 -6.30 5.02
CA LEU A 25 -21.13 -5.72 3.73
C LEU A 25 -22.08 -6.09 2.57
N VAL A 26 -22.67 -7.28 2.59
CA VAL A 26 -23.67 -7.70 1.61
C VAL A 26 -24.99 -6.95 1.84
N ARG A 27 -25.34 -6.67 3.09
CA ARG A 27 -26.54 -5.91 3.47
C ARG A 27 -26.45 -4.42 3.17
N LEU A 28 -25.23 -3.88 3.07
CA LEU A 28 -24.99 -2.47 2.72
C LEU A 28 -25.10 -2.17 1.22
N GLY A 29 -25.55 -3.13 0.41
CA GLY A 29 -25.70 -2.93 -1.04
C GLY A 29 -24.36 -2.70 -1.74
N TYR A 30 -23.29 -3.38 -1.30
CA TYR A 30 -21.99 -3.30 -1.93
C TYR A 30 -22.07 -3.82 -3.37
N ASN A 31 -22.23 -2.91 -4.30
CA ASN A 31 -22.24 -3.23 -5.73
C ASN A 31 -20.85 -3.07 -6.31
N LYS A 32 -20.15 -4.19 -6.52
CA LYS A 32 -18.80 -4.24 -7.12
C LYS A 32 -18.75 -3.58 -8.49
N GLU A 33 -19.74 -3.83 -9.33
CA GLU A 33 -19.79 -3.33 -10.71
C GLU A 33 -20.02 -1.81 -10.77
N ALA A 34 -20.90 -1.29 -9.92
CA ALA A 34 -21.12 0.15 -9.83
C ALA A 34 -19.87 0.89 -9.35
N ARG A 35 -19.11 0.31 -8.41
CA ARG A 35 -17.84 0.88 -7.95
C ARG A 35 -16.75 0.75 -9.00
N ALA A 36 -16.65 -0.37 -9.71
CA ALA A 36 -15.69 -0.55 -10.77
C ALA A 36 -15.86 0.48 -11.90
N LYS A 37 -17.09 0.86 -12.21
CA LYS A 37 -17.37 1.95 -13.19
C LYS A 37 -16.82 3.30 -12.71
N LYS A 38 -16.81 3.56 -11.40
CA LYS A 38 -16.35 4.83 -10.82
C LYS A 38 -14.83 4.88 -10.63
N PHE A 39 -14.19 3.73 -10.42
CA PHE A 39 -12.76 3.66 -10.08
C PHE A 39 -12.02 2.77 -11.09
N PRO A 40 -11.17 3.33 -11.95
CA PRO A 40 -10.41 2.59 -12.97
C PRO A 40 -9.62 1.41 -12.41
N TYR A 41 -9.02 1.58 -11.23
CA TYR A 41 -8.28 0.53 -10.52
C TYR A 41 -9.15 -0.70 -10.24
N LEU A 42 -10.35 -0.52 -9.68
CA LEU A 42 -11.26 -1.62 -9.38
C LEU A 42 -11.74 -2.32 -10.65
N LYS A 43 -11.92 -1.56 -11.74
CA LYS A 43 -12.27 -2.14 -13.04
C LYS A 43 -11.16 -3.07 -13.52
N ALA A 44 -9.92 -2.57 -13.55
CA ALA A 44 -8.78 -3.36 -14.00
C ALA A 44 -8.57 -4.64 -13.15
N LEU A 45 -8.73 -4.52 -11.82
CA LEU A 45 -8.61 -5.64 -10.89
C LEU A 45 -9.67 -6.75 -11.11
N LEU A 46 -10.85 -6.39 -11.61
CA LEU A 46 -11.89 -7.38 -11.98
C LEU A 46 -11.59 -8.09 -13.30
N GLU A 47 -10.80 -7.49 -14.17
CA GLU A 47 -10.46 -8.02 -15.49
C GLU A 47 -9.23 -8.94 -15.44
N ARG A 48 -8.22 -8.58 -14.59
CA ARG A 48 -6.95 -9.32 -14.50
C ARG A 48 -6.18 -9.00 -13.21
N PRO A 49 -5.19 -9.84 -12.84
CA PRO A 49 -4.22 -9.48 -11.80
C PRO A 49 -3.46 -8.21 -12.19
N LEU A 50 -3.15 -7.38 -11.17
CA LEU A 50 -2.32 -6.19 -11.31
C LEU A 50 -1.01 -6.40 -10.57
N VAL A 51 0.08 -5.93 -11.16
CA VAL A 51 1.42 -5.98 -10.55
C VAL A 51 1.63 -4.71 -9.75
N PHE A 52 1.88 -4.88 -8.46
CA PHE A 52 2.24 -3.79 -7.56
C PHE A 52 3.75 -3.54 -7.57
N ASP A 53 4.14 -2.36 -7.11
CA ASP A 53 5.52 -2.05 -6.79
C ASP A 53 6.01 -2.85 -5.57
N GLY A 54 7.28 -2.66 -5.23
CA GLY A 54 7.93 -3.38 -4.13
C GLY A 54 8.43 -2.45 -3.02
N ALA A 55 9.33 -2.99 -2.22
CA ALA A 55 9.79 -2.39 -0.97
C ALA A 55 10.49 -1.05 -1.15
N MET A 56 9.83 0.04 -0.78
CA MET A 56 10.40 1.39 -0.74
C MET A 56 11.63 1.45 0.18
N GLY A 57 11.54 0.90 1.39
CA GLY A 57 12.63 0.94 2.38
C GLY A 57 13.92 0.31 1.87
N THR A 58 13.83 -0.84 1.19
CA THR A 58 15.02 -1.50 0.60
C THR A 58 15.65 -0.65 -0.49
N GLU A 59 14.86 0.03 -1.29
CA GLU A 59 15.37 0.93 -2.33
C GLU A 59 16.00 2.20 -1.73
N LEU A 60 15.47 2.70 -0.62
CA LEU A 60 16.07 3.82 0.11
C LEU A 60 17.42 3.43 0.74
N GLN A 61 17.53 2.20 1.29
CA GLN A 61 18.79 1.70 1.87
C GLN A 61 19.92 1.54 0.86
N LYS A 62 19.62 1.39 -0.42
CA LYS A 62 20.64 1.34 -1.49
C LYS A 62 21.20 2.72 -1.85
N ARG A 63 20.60 3.77 -1.31
CA ARG A 63 21.01 5.15 -1.54
C ARG A 63 21.70 5.65 -0.29
N ASP A 64 22.85 6.28 -0.46
CA ASP A 64 23.66 6.83 0.63
C ASP A 64 23.03 8.12 1.18
N LEU A 65 21.81 7.98 1.74
CA LEU A 65 21.08 9.10 2.33
C LEU A 65 21.64 9.43 3.71
N THR A 66 21.87 10.71 3.93
CA THR A 66 22.42 11.26 5.16
C THR A 66 21.33 11.84 6.07
N PRO A 67 21.58 12.09 7.36
CA PRO A 67 20.61 12.76 8.22
C PRO A 67 20.10 14.10 7.67
N GLU A 68 20.95 14.83 6.94
CA GLU A 68 20.57 16.10 6.29
C GLU A 68 19.48 15.90 5.26
N ASP A 69 19.50 14.77 4.51
CA ASP A 69 18.47 14.42 3.56
C ASP A 69 17.11 14.21 4.22
N TYR A 70 17.12 13.73 5.45
CA TYR A 70 15.90 13.59 6.28
C TYR A 70 15.49 14.90 6.97
N GLY A 71 16.31 15.96 6.87
CA GLY A 71 16.05 17.22 7.55
C GLY A 71 16.64 17.30 8.97
N GLY A 72 17.56 16.41 9.30
CA GLY A 72 18.34 16.38 10.55
C GLY A 72 18.28 15.03 11.27
N GLU A 73 19.16 14.84 12.23
CA GLU A 73 19.32 13.61 13.03
C GLU A 73 17.99 13.14 13.66
N ALA A 74 17.15 14.06 14.10
CA ALA A 74 15.87 13.73 14.74
C ALA A 74 14.90 12.97 13.81
N TYR A 75 15.05 13.10 12.49
CA TYR A 75 14.20 12.45 11.50
C TYR A 75 14.91 11.34 10.75
N PHE A 76 16.16 11.07 11.08
CA PHE A 76 16.92 10.03 10.41
C PHE A 76 16.27 8.66 10.59
N GLY A 77 16.02 7.98 9.49
CA GLY A 77 15.32 6.71 9.48
C GLY A 77 13.79 6.78 9.35
N CYS A 78 13.22 8.00 9.21
CA CYS A 78 11.79 8.20 8.91
C CYS A 78 11.59 8.35 7.38
N PRO A 79 11.24 7.29 6.64
CA PRO A 79 11.12 7.35 5.18
C PRO A 79 10.07 8.36 4.70
N GLU A 80 9.03 8.58 5.49
CA GLU A 80 7.90 9.45 5.15
C GLU A 80 8.31 10.92 5.03
N VAL A 81 9.33 11.34 5.78
CA VAL A 81 9.86 12.70 5.74
C VAL A 81 10.46 13.02 4.37
N LEU A 82 11.02 12.03 3.69
CA LEU A 82 11.58 12.18 2.34
C LEU A 82 10.56 12.65 1.30
N ASN A 83 9.29 12.46 1.55
CA ASN A 83 8.23 13.03 0.69
C ASN A 83 8.28 14.57 0.65
N ARG A 84 8.87 15.20 1.69
CA ARG A 84 9.03 16.66 1.78
C ARG A 84 10.47 17.11 1.51
N THR A 85 11.44 16.40 2.05
CA THR A 85 12.85 16.83 2.01
C THR A 85 13.54 16.40 0.73
N ARG A 86 13.23 15.21 0.22
CA ARG A 86 13.85 14.62 -0.97
C ARG A 86 12.79 13.92 -1.87
N PRO A 87 11.76 14.64 -2.34
CA PRO A 87 10.69 14.06 -3.15
C PRO A 87 11.19 13.43 -4.45
N GLU A 88 12.32 13.93 -5.00
CA GLU A 88 12.95 13.37 -6.20
C GLU A 88 13.42 11.93 -5.98
N VAL A 89 13.95 11.61 -4.81
CA VAL A 89 14.42 10.25 -4.47
C VAL A 89 13.23 9.28 -4.45
N VAL A 90 12.14 9.67 -3.82
CA VAL A 90 10.90 8.86 -3.78
C VAL A 90 10.34 8.67 -5.18
N ARG A 91 10.32 9.74 -5.98
CA ARG A 91 9.84 9.71 -7.38
C ARG A 91 10.69 8.77 -8.24
N GLU A 92 12.01 8.81 -8.12
CA GLU A 92 12.91 7.92 -8.86
C GLU A 92 12.66 6.45 -8.55
N ILE A 93 12.41 6.11 -7.29
CA ILE A 93 12.08 4.74 -6.89
C ILE A 93 10.77 4.30 -7.56
N HIS A 94 9.74 5.12 -7.51
CA HIS A 94 8.48 4.82 -8.18
C HIS A 94 8.63 4.65 -9.68
N LEU A 95 9.41 5.51 -10.32
CA LEU A 95 9.69 5.39 -11.76
C LEU A 95 10.42 4.09 -12.09
N ALA A 96 11.41 3.68 -11.29
CA ALA A 96 12.13 2.43 -11.50
C ALA A 96 11.19 1.21 -11.43
N TYR A 97 10.23 1.20 -10.49
CA TYR A 97 9.22 0.14 -10.42
C TYR A 97 8.27 0.16 -11.61
N LEU A 98 7.83 1.33 -12.06
CA LEU A 98 7.00 1.46 -13.28
C LEU A 98 7.73 0.96 -14.52
N GLU A 99 9.00 1.33 -14.68
CA GLU A 99 9.86 0.87 -15.79
C GLU A 99 10.09 -0.65 -15.73
N ALA A 100 10.13 -1.24 -14.54
CA ALA A 100 10.20 -2.68 -14.34
C ALA A 100 8.86 -3.39 -14.61
N GLY A 101 7.77 -2.66 -14.84
CA GLY A 101 6.46 -3.21 -15.22
C GLY A 101 5.41 -3.20 -14.11
N ALA A 102 5.65 -2.52 -12.99
CA ALA A 102 4.60 -2.30 -12.00
C ALA A 102 3.47 -1.42 -12.61
N GLU A 103 2.24 -1.74 -12.28
CA GLU A 103 1.04 -1.05 -12.77
C GLU A 103 0.34 -0.27 -11.67
N VAL A 104 0.66 -0.59 -10.43
CA VAL A 104 0.14 0.05 -9.22
C VAL A 104 1.33 0.41 -8.34
N ILE A 105 1.29 1.62 -7.80
CA ILE A 105 2.31 2.16 -6.89
C ILE A 105 1.66 2.43 -5.55
N GLU A 106 2.33 2.00 -4.49
CA GLU A 106 1.99 2.37 -3.12
C GLU A 106 2.70 3.67 -2.74
N THR A 107 1.99 4.57 -2.09
CA THR A 107 2.60 5.82 -1.60
C THR A 107 3.59 5.55 -0.48
N ASN A 108 4.64 6.37 -0.37
CA ASN A 108 5.60 6.30 0.74
C ASN A 108 4.98 6.87 2.03
N THR A 109 3.99 6.18 2.58
CA THR A 109 3.19 6.60 3.74
C THR A 109 2.89 5.48 4.71
N PHE A 110 3.67 4.40 4.69
CA PHE A 110 3.45 3.23 5.55
C PHE A 110 3.46 3.57 7.03
N GLY A 111 4.43 4.38 7.47
CA GLY A 111 4.55 4.88 8.84
C GLY A 111 3.91 6.26 9.06
N ALA A 112 3.14 6.80 8.11
CA ALA A 112 2.52 8.14 8.22
C ALA A 112 1.33 8.18 9.20
N LEU A 113 1.45 7.48 10.32
CA LEU A 113 0.48 7.48 11.41
C LEU A 113 0.97 8.43 12.51
N ARG A 114 0.03 9.19 13.09
CA ARG A 114 0.35 10.20 14.09
C ARG A 114 1.22 9.67 15.26
N HIS A 115 0.93 8.47 15.74
CA HIS A 115 1.69 7.87 16.86
C HIS A 115 3.08 7.42 16.43
N VAL A 116 3.27 6.97 15.18
CA VAL A 116 4.58 6.60 14.65
C VAL A 116 5.44 7.85 14.40
N LEU A 117 4.86 8.86 13.74
CA LEU A 117 5.57 10.12 13.47
C LEU A 117 5.89 10.93 14.73
N ALA A 118 5.25 10.62 15.85
CA ALA A 118 5.56 11.26 17.14
C ALA A 118 6.80 10.67 17.83
N GLU A 119 7.38 9.60 17.29
CA GLU A 119 8.63 9.00 17.76
C GLU A 119 9.87 9.74 17.22
N TYR A 120 9.67 10.55 16.19
CA TYR A 120 10.66 11.43 15.57
C TYR A 120 10.41 12.89 15.94
#